data_9de5ef55adf721a8b946d6f4961ed9e0
#
_entry.id   9de5ef55adf721a8b946d6f4961ed9e0
#
_cell.length_a   1.000
_cell.length_b   1.000
_cell.length_c   1.000
_cell.angle_alpha   90.00
_cell.angle_beta   90.00
_cell.angle_gamma   90.00
#
_symmetry.space_group_name_H-M   'P 1'
#
loop_
_entity.id
_entity.type
_entity.pdbx_description
1 polymer ?
#
loop_
_entity_poly.entity_id
_entity_poly.type
_entity_poly.pdbx_seq_one_letter_code
_entity_poly.pdbx_strand_id
1 'polypeptide(L)'
;MKRILPIINEDINEEWISDKTRYACDGLSNQRLDTPYIKYNNKFEKATWNEVNKIIKSKIENTVKDKICGFVGDLTNMETSFIFKEFFERTIDTKKYESRAVNNFLDTSVRENYLFNSTINGIEESDLILLIGANPRFEATMVNA
;
A
#
# COMPACT_ATOMS: atom_id res chain seq x y z
N MET A 1 -10.85 -13.69 -14.77
CA MET A 1 -9.68 -13.04 -15.43
C MET A 1 -8.65 -14.10 -15.71
N LYS A 2 -7.97 -14.09 -16.87
CA LYS A 2 -6.97 -15.13 -17.21
C LYS A 2 -5.53 -14.62 -17.17
N ARG A 3 -5.33 -13.34 -17.41
CA ARG A 3 -4.03 -12.65 -17.36
C ARG A 3 -4.22 -11.14 -17.37
N ILE A 4 -3.20 -10.41 -16.96
CA ILE A 4 -3.08 -8.96 -17.05
C ILE A 4 -2.21 -8.65 -18.26
N LEU A 5 -2.54 -7.60 -19.00
CA LEU A 5 -1.75 -7.09 -20.12
C LEU A 5 -1.17 -5.73 -19.73
N PRO A 6 0.04 -5.41 -20.19
CA PRO A 6 0.64 -4.09 -19.93
C PRO A 6 -0.09 -3.01 -20.75
N ILE A 7 -0.07 -1.80 -20.24
CA ILE A 7 -0.31 -0.58 -21.01
C ILE A 7 1.06 -0.07 -21.45
N ILE A 8 1.19 0.31 -22.71
CA ILE A 8 2.43 0.83 -23.27
C ILE A 8 2.76 2.17 -22.62
N ASN A 9 3.96 2.29 -22.10
CA ASN A 9 4.52 3.52 -21.56
C ASN A 9 6.04 3.50 -21.79
N GLU A 10 6.49 4.22 -22.81
CA GLU A 10 7.88 4.24 -23.26
C GLU A 10 8.87 4.73 -22.18
N ASP A 11 8.41 5.58 -21.25
CA ASP A 11 9.26 6.11 -20.18
C ASP A 11 9.43 5.16 -18.98
N ILE A 12 8.61 4.10 -18.88
CA ILE A 12 8.58 3.26 -17.66
C ILE A 12 8.77 1.78 -17.96
N ASN A 13 7.98 1.23 -18.87
CA ASN A 13 7.91 -0.22 -19.10
C ASN A 13 7.87 -0.60 -20.58
N GLU A 14 7.95 0.36 -21.49
CA GLU A 14 7.70 0.13 -22.91
C GLU A 14 6.40 -0.69 -23.10
N GLU A 15 6.49 -1.90 -23.65
CA GLU A 15 5.38 -2.84 -23.81
C GLU A 15 5.46 -4.06 -22.87
N TRP A 16 6.36 -4.03 -21.88
CA TRP A 16 6.66 -5.17 -21.03
C TRP A 16 5.94 -5.13 -19.68
N ILE A 17 5.76 -6.29 -19.09
CA ILE A 17 5.26 -6.47 -17.73
C ILE A 17 5.85 -7.77 -17.16
N SER A 18 6.15 -7.79 -15.88
CA SER A 18 6.66 -8.99 -15.23
C SER A 18 5.62 -10.13 -15.28
N ASP A 19 6.08 -11.37 -15.40
CA ASP A 19 5.21 -12.54 -15.35
C ASP A 19 4.49 -12.67 -14.00
N LYS A 20 5.11 -12.24 -12.92
CA LYS A 20 4.46 -12.17 -11.61
C LYS A 20 3.21 -11.28 -11.66
N THR A 21 3.31 -10.11 -12.25
CA THR A 21 2.15 -9.21 -12.41
C THR A 21 1.15 -9.77 -13.43
N ARG A 22 1.64 -10.35 -14.52
CA ARG A 22 0.79 -10.89 -15.59
C ARG A 22 -0.13 -12.00 -15.12
N TYR A 23 0.35 -12.88 -14.26
CA TYR A 23 -0.37 -14.10 -13.86
C TYR A 23 -0.89 -14.08 -12.42
N ALA A 24 -0.52 -13.11 -11.59
CA ALA A 24 -1.04 -12.96 -10.24
C ALA A 24 -2.46 -12.35 -10.20
N CYS A 25 -3.32 -12.78 -11.11
CA CYS A 25 -4.66 -12.21 -11.28
C CYS A 25 -5.77 -12.93 -10.49
N ASP A 26 -5.50 -14.10 -9.93
CA ASP A 26 -6.48 -14.88 -9.20
C ASP A 26 -6.96 -14.17 -7.93
N GLY A 27 -6.06 -13.50 -7.23
CA GLY A 27 -6.37 -12.70 -6.05
C GLY A 27 -7.30 -11.51 -6.31
N LEU A 28 -7.51 -11.12 -7.57
CA LEU A 28 -8.43 -10.04 -7.93
C LEU A 28 -9.91 -10.49 -7.92
N SER A 29 -10.15 -11.79 -8.05
CA SER A 29 -11.51 -12.35 -8.16
C SER A 29 -11.83 -13.40 -7.09
N ASN A 30 -10.82 -14.01 -6.49
CA ASN A 30 -10.99 -15.08 -5.52
C ASN A 30 -10.60 -14.63 -4.11
N GLN A 31 -11.30 -15.15 -3.12
CA GLN A 31 -11.03 -14.91 -1.70
C GLN A 31 -11.02 -13.41 -1.34
N ARG A 32 -11.83 -12.61 -2.01
CA ARG A 32 -12.01 -11.19 -1.72
C ARG A 32 -13.04 -10.98 -0.63
N LEU A 33 -12.71 -10.11 0.30
CA LEU A 33 -13.64 -9.64 1.32
C LEU A 33 -14.48 -8.51 0.71
N ASP A 34 -15.68 -8.80 0.28
CA ASP A 34 -16.60 -7.88 -0.42
C ASP A 34 -17.66 -7.27 0.49
N THR A 35 -17.85 -7.83 1.66
CA THR A 35 -18.81 -7.39 2.68
C THR A 35 -18.14 -7.31 4.05
N PRO A 36 -18.53 -6.36 4.90
CA PRO A 36 -18.03 -6.32 6.26
C PRO A 36 -18.65 -7.43 7.11
N TYR A 37 -17.90 -7.87 8.10
CA TYR A 37 -18.32 -8.85 9.08
C TYR A 37 -18.14 -8.34 10.50
N ILE A 38 -19.09 -8.62 11.36
CA ILE A 38 -19.04 -8.35 12.78
C ILE A 38 -18.94 -9.68 13.53
N LYS A 39 -18.08 -9.74 14.54
CA LYS A 39 -17.92 -10.92 15.38
C LYS A 39 -18.80 -10.84 16.59
N TYR A 40 -19.82 -11.70 16.65
CA TYR A 40 -20.69 -11.92 17.80
C TYR A 40 -20.49 -13.33 18.34
N ASN A 41 -20.32 -13.50 19.64
CA ASN A 41 -20.20 -14.81 20.30
C ASN A 41 -19.23 -15.76 19.56
N ASN A 42 -18.07 -15.28 19.17
CA ASN A 42 -17.06 -16.00 18.40
C ASN A 42 -17.45 -16.43 16.96
N LYS A 43 -18.57 -15.99 16.44
CA LYS A 43 -18.98 -16.21 15.05
C LYS A 43 -18.96 -14.90 14.26
N PHE A 44 -18.53 -15.00 13.00
CA PHE A 44 -18.56 -13.84 12.08
C PHE A 44 -19.91 -13.83 11.35
N GLU A 45 -20.61 -12.72 11.44
CA GLU A 45 -21.89 -12.47 10.77
C GLU A 45 -21.74 -11.32 9.78
N LYS A 46 -22.37 -11.43 8.61
CA LYS A 46 -22.39 -10.34 7.63
C LYS A 46 -23.10 -9.14 8.20
N ALA A 47 -22.57 -7.96 7.94
CA ALA A 47 -23.10 -6.71 8.42
C ALA A 47 -23.16 -5.65 7.33
N THR A 48 -23.93 -4.62 7.52
CA THR A 48 -23.93 -3.44 6.67
C THR A 48 -22.87 -2.44 7.12
N TRP A 49 -22.39 -1.60 6.20
CA TRP A 49 -21.44 -0.54 6.53
C TRP A 49 -21.98 0.42 7.59
N ASN A 50 -23.31 0.68 7.62
CA ASN A 50 -23.92 1.53 8.63
C ASN A 50 -23.82 0.92 10.03
N GLU A 51 -24.00 -0.37 10.17
CA GLU A 51 -23.84 -1.07 11.45
C GLU A 51 -22.37 -1.05 11.91
N VAL A 52 -21.45 -1.38 10.99
CA VAL A 52 -20.02 -1.37 11.29
C VAL A 52 -19.55 0.02 11.73
N ASN A 53 -19.93 1.07 11.01
CA ASN A 53 -19.56 2.43 11.32
C ASN A 53 -20.08 2.89 12.70
N LYS A 54 -21.29 2.50 13.09
CA LYS A 54 -21.82 2.76 14.43
C LYS A 54 -20.98 2.09 15.52
N ILE A 55 -20.60 0.83 15.30
CA ILE A 55 -19.77 0.09 16.26
C ILE A 55 -18.37 0.69 16.37
N ILE A 56 -17.74 1.02 15.23
CA ILE A 56 -16.43 1.66 15.21
C ILE A 56 -16.47 2.99 15.94
N LYS A 57 -17.45 3.84 15.63
CA LYS A 57 -17.63 5.14 16.28
C LYS A 57 -17.75 4.97 17.79
N SER A 58 -18.64 4.10 18.24
CA SER A 58 -18.83 3.85 19.68
C SER A 58 -17.56 3.34 20.35
N LYS A 59 -16.79 2.47 19.69
CA LYS A 59 -15.52 1.99 20.23
C LYS A 59 -14.46 3.10 20.33
N ILE A 60 -14.36 3.96 19.33
CA ILE A 60 -13.43 5.09 19.34
C ILE A 60 -13.80 6.07 20.47
N GLU A 61 -15.08 6.42 20.59
CA GLU A 61 -15.56 7.35 21.64
C GLU A 61 -15.35 6.82 23.06
N ASN A 62 -15.41 5.51 23.25
CA ASN A 62 -15.23 4.86 24.56
C ASN A 62 -13.79 4.39 24.84
N THR A 63 -12.85 4.66 23.95
CA THR A 63 -11.45 4.25 24.10
C THR A 63 -10.56 5.48 24.27
N VAL A 64 -9.65 5.42 25.23
CA VAL A 64 -8.64 6.48 25.40
C VAL A 64 -7.80 6.58 24.13
N LYS A 65 -7.64 7.79 23.60
CA LYS A 65 -6.94 8.05 22.33
C LYS A 65 -5.57 7.40 22.24
N ASP A 66 -4.83 7.42 23.35
CA ASP A 66 -3.50 6.81 23.46
C ASP A 66 -3.46 5.29 23.32
N LYS A 67 -4.61 4.64 23.41
CA LYS A 67 -4.75 3.18 23.18
C LYS A 67 -5.23 2.84 21.79
N ILE A 68 -5.46 3.84 20.94
CA ILE A 68 -5.86 3.65 19.56
C ILE A 68 -4.61 3.80 18.69
N CYS A 69 -4.28 2.78 17.93
CA CYS A 69 -3.23 2.82 16.91
C CYS A 69 -3.77 2.31 15.58
N GLY A 70 -3.20 2.81 14.51
CA GLY A 70 -3.54 2.42 13.15
C GLY A 70 -2.36 1.85 12.39
N PHE A 71 -2.67 0.90 11.51
CA PHE A 71 -1.68 0.32 10.64
C PHE A 71 -2.26 0.19 9.23
N VAL A 72 -1.48 0.57 8.24
CA VAL A 72 -1.82 0.45 6.81
C VAL A 72 -0.68 -0.27 6.10
N GLY A 73 -1.01 -1.19 5.19
CA GLY A 73 -0.01 -2.01 4.50
C GLY A 73 0.64 -1.32 3.30
N ASP A 74 1.75 -1.85 2.84
CA ASP A 74 2.59 -1.32 1.75
C ASP A 74 1.86 -1.23 0.41
N LEU A 75 0.88 -2.11 0.18
CA LEU A 75 0.13 -2.15 -1.08
C LEU A 75 -1.11 -1.23 -1.08
N THR A 76 -1.25 -0.41 -0.04
CA THR A 76 -2.33 0.58 0.04
C THR A 76 -2.01 1.75 -0.88
N ASN A 77 -3.01 2.20 -1.64
CA ASN A 77 -2.84 3.36 -2.52
C ASN A 77 -2.63 4.66 -1.71
N MET A 78 -2.04 5.65 -2.36
CA MET A 78 -1.67 6.92 -1.73
C MET A 78 -2.87 7.67 -1.16
N GLU A 79 -4.00 7.67 -1.85
CA GLU A 79 -5.22 8.34 -1.44
C GLU A 79 -5.77 7.75 -0.14
N THR A 80 -5.80 6.42 -0.03
CA THR A 80 -6.22 5.74 1.20
C THR A 80 -5.26 6.03 2.34
N SER A 81 -3.96 6.03 2.09
CA SER A 81 -2.93 6.34 3.09
C SER A 81 -3.06 7.78 3.59
N PHE A 82 -3.34 8.72 2.68
CA PHE A 82 -3.57 10.12 3.03
C PHE A 82 -4.82 10.30 3.89
N ILE A 83 -5.96 9.72 3.47
CA ILE A 83 -7.22 9.79 4.24
C ILE A 83 -7.07 9.11 5.60
N PHE A 84 -6.34 7.99 5.66
CA PHE A 84 -6.03 7.30 6.91
C PHE A 84 -5.26 8.21 7.88
N LYS A 85 -4.22 8.89 7.40
CA LYS A 85 -3.48 9.88 8.18
C LYS A 85 -4.40 11.01 8.70
N GLU A 86 -5.16 11.63 7.80
CA GLU A 86 -6.10 12.70 8.13
C GLU A 86 -7.15 12.25 9.18
N PHE A 87 -7.66 11.04 9.06
CA PHE A 87 -8.59 10.45 10.00
C PHE A 87 -7.97 10.31 11.40
N PHE A 88 -6.73 9.81 11.49
CA PHE A 88 -6.05 9.66 12.77
C PHE A 88 -5.69 11.01 13.41
N GLU A 89 -5.17 11.95 12.65
CA GLU A 89 -4.75 13.25 13.16
C GLU A 89 -5.94 14.16 13.49
N ARG A 90 -6.97 14.20 12.64
CA ARG A 90 -8.07 15.15 12.80
C ARG A 90 -9.29 14.60 13.55
N THR A 91 -9.58 13.32 13.40
CA THR A 91 -10.79 12.72 13.99
C THR A 91 -10.50 12.02 15.31
N ILE A 92 -9.45 11.19 15.35
CA ILE A 92 -9.05 10.47 16.57
C ILE A 92 -8.17 11.35 17.44
N ASP A 93 -7.45 12.32 16.85
CA ASP A 93 -6.49 13.20 17.48
C ASP A 93 -5.32 12.42 18.11
N THR A 94 -4.70 11.57 17.33
CA THR A 94 -3.51 10.80 17.69
C THR A 94 -2.57 10.67 16.50
N LYS A 95 -1.25 10.56 16.79
CA LYS A 95 -0.21 10.27 15.78
C LYS A 95 0.28 8.83 15.84
N LYS A 96 -0.46 7.95 16.51
CA LYS A 96 -0.10 6.53 16.62
C LYS A 96 -0.60 5.74 15.40
N TYR A 97 0.02 5.97 14.27
CA TYR A 97 -0.21 5.21 13.06
C TYR A 97 1.11 4.91 12.36
N GLU A 98 1.15 3.82 11.63
CA GLU A 98 2.33 3.32 10.92
C GLU A 98 1.92 2.70 9.58
N SER A 99 2.76 2.87 8.58
CA SER A 99 2.58 2.28 7.25
C SER A 99 3.69 1.29 6.85
N ARG A 100 4.76 1.24 7.61
CA ARG A 100 5.92 0.40 7.28
C ARG A 100 5.72 -1.03 7.78
N ALA A 101 5.75 -1.99 6.86
CA ALA A 101 5.68 -3.42 7.21
C ALA A 101 7.03 -3.98 7.70
N VAL A 102 8.12 -3.35 7.33
CA VAL A 102 9.49 -3.73 7.68
C VAL A 102 10.24 -2.54 8.27
N ASN A 103 11.30 -2.81 9.04
CA ASN A 103 12.13 -1.78 9.70
C ASN A 103 12.96 -0.95 8.70
N ASN A 104 12.33 -0.43 7.67
CA ASN A 104 12.96 0.51 6.74
C ASN A 104 12.80 1.91 7.29
N PHE A 105 13.87 2.44 7.83
CA PHE A 105 13.91 3.84 8.25
C PHE A 105 14.42 4.69 7.08
N LEU A 106 13.55 5.58 6.58
CA LEU A 106 13.92 6.61 5.64
C LEU A 106 13.85 7.96 6.35
N ASP A 107 14.92 8.73 6.23
CA ASP A 107 14.90 10.12 6.66
C ASP A 107 14.06 10.94 5.67
N THR A 108 12.92 11.39 6.13
CA THR A 108 11.96 12.18 5.34
C THR A 108 12.19 13.68 5.41
N SER A 109 13.24 14.13 6.11
CA SER A 109 13.60 15.55 6.19
C SER A 109 14.07 16.11 4.86
N VAL A 110 14.65 15.27 4.02
CA VAL A 110 15.11 15.60 2.67
C VAL A 110 14.33 14.76 1.67
N ARG A 111 13.66 15.44 0.74
CA ARG A 111 12.77 14.79 -0.24
C ARG A 111 13.50 13.80 -1.14
N GLU A 112 14.73 14.08 -1.47
CA GLU A 112 15.59 13.28 -2.32
C GLU A 112 15.92 11.91 -1.71
N ASN A 113 15.76 11.73 -0.40
CA ASN A 113 16.04 10.46 0.28
C ASN A 113 14.99 9.37 0.01
N TYR A 114 13.78 9.73 -0.44
CA TYR A 114 12.68 8.78 -0.64
C TYR A 114 12.05 8.85 -2.03
N LEU A 115 12.58 9.67 -2.93
CA LEU A 115 12.17 9.73 -4.32
C LEU A 115 13.26 9.20 -5.22
N PHE A 116 12.85 8.52 -6.29
CA PHE A 116 13.76 8.13 -7.37
C PHE A 116 13.99 9.33 -8.29
N ASN A 117 15.08 10.09 -8.01
CA ASN A 117 15.30 11.39 -8.60
C ASN A 117 15.65 11.36 -10.09
N SER A 118 16.35 10.30 -10.52
CA SER A 118 16.80 10.17 -11.92
C SER A 118 15.69 9.73 -12.87
N THR A 119 14.54 9.32 -12.37
CA THR A 119 13.47 8.64 -13.09
C THR A 119 13.91 7.29 -13.69
N ILE A 120 12.95 6.46 -14.09
CA ILE A 120 13.26 5.15 -14.72
C ILE A 120 13.93 5.36 -16.06
N ASN A 121 13.43 6.29 -16.87
CA ASN A 121 14.00 6.65 -18.16
C ASN A 121 15.44 7.18 -18.05
N GLY A 122 15.75 7.94 -17.02
CA GLY A 122 17.09 8.47 -16.78
C GLY A 122 18.16 7.42 -16.41
N ILE A 123 17.78 6.16 -16.18
CA ILE A 123 18.74 5.07 -15.96
C ILE A 123 19.55 4.82 -17.22
N GLU A 124 18.91 4.84 -18.40
CA GLU A 124 19.58 4.62 -19.69
C GLU A 124 20.59 5.73 -20.05
N GLU A 125 20.39 6.93 -19.50
CA GLU A 125 21.26 8.08 -19.70
C GLU A 125 22.42 8.14 -18.69
N SER A 126 22.49 7.20 -17.77
CA SER A 126 23.44 7.20 -16.66
C SER A 126 24.79 6.61 -17.07
N ASP A 127 25.89 7.34 -16.81
CA ASP A 127 27.25 6.84 -17.02
C ASP A 127 27.65 5.75 -16.01
N LEU A 128 27.05 5.75 -14.84
CA LEU A 128 27.32 4.79 -13.76
C LEU A 128 26.05 4.48 -12.97
N ILE A 129 25.80 3.20 -12.75
CA ILE A 129 24.73 2.69 -11.91
C ILE A 129 25.31 1.91 -10.74
N LEU A 130 24.98 2.30 -9.52
CA LEU A 130 25.43 1.65 -8.29
C LEU A 130 24.24 0.96 -7.62
N LEU A 131 24.29 -0.37 -7.52
CA LEU A 131 23.28 -1.18 -6.81
C LEU A 131 23.81 -1.58 -5.42
N ILE A 132 23.10 -1.23 -4.37
CA ILE A 132 23.46 -1.55 -2.99
C ILE A 132 22.32 -2.34 -2.36
N GLY A 133 22.55 -3.64 -2.10
CA GLY A 133 21.57 -4.51 -1.45
C GLY A 133 20.28 -4.74 -2.23
N ALA A 134 20.23 -4.38 -3.51
CA ALA A 134 19.09 -4.53 -4.39
C ALA A 134 19.34 -5.61 -5.47
N ASN A 135 18.28 -6.32 -5.82
CA ASN A 135 18.32 -7.28 -6.94
C ASN A 135 17.17 -6.94 -7.91
N PRO A 136 17.44 -6.12 -8.94
CA PRO A 136 16.41 -5.67 -9.88
C PRO A 136 15.66 -6.82 -10.57
N ARG A 137 16.31 -7.94 -10.81
CA ARG A 137 15.67 -9.10 -11.42
C ARG A 137 14.45 -9.62 -10.64
N PHE A 138 14.47 -9.52 -9.30
CA PHE A 138 13.38 -9.98 -8.44
C PHE A 138 12.49 -8.87 -7.94
N GLU A 139 13.02 -7.68 -7.77
CA GLU A 139 12.36 -6.57 -7.09
C GLU A 139 11.85 -5.51 -8.06
N ALA A 140 12.54 -5.31 -9.19
CA ALA A 140 12.24 -4.28 -10.17
C ALA A 140 12.54 -4.78 -11.59
N THR A 141 11.82 -5.80 -12.04
CA THR A 141 12.08 -6.49 -13.31
C THR A 141 12.02 -5.57 -14.52
N MET A 142 11.18 -4.53 -14.50
CA MET A 142 11.11 -3.57 -15.61
C MET A 142 12.30 -2.59 -15.61
N VAL A 143 12.92 -2.36 -14.47
CA VAL A 143 14.18 -1.60 -14.38
C VAL A 143 15.37 -2.43 -14.88
N ASN A 144 15.25 -3.75 -14.84
CA ASN A 144 16.29 -4.69 -15.26
C ASN A 144 16.20 -5.07 -16.77
N ALA A 145 15.09 -4.76 -17.42
CA ALA A 145 14.90 -5.06 -18.83
C ALA A 145 15.69 -4.10 -19.71
#